data_e3184ac46b83791e7f16aa3127fba13a
#
_entry.id   e3184ac46b83791e7f16aa3127fba13a
#
_cell.length_a   1.000
_cell.length_b   1.000
_cell.length_c   1.000
_cell.angle_alpha   90.00
_cell.angle_beta   90.00
_cell.angle_gamma   90.00
#
_symmetry.space_group_name_H-M   'P 1'
#
loop_
_entity.id
_entity.type
_entity.pdbx_description
1 polymer ?
#
loop_
_entity_poly.entity_id
_entity_poly.type
_entity_poly.pdbx_seq_one_letter_code
_entity_poly.pdbx_strand_id
1 'polypeptide(L)'
;MATNSQRLERLSVAGAFCLFDKKLSSSGNSSIIWGALNAFIGAVILNAGNRWGFVSLFLGLGLIAAGLYERKVRDPKVIIISAATLGVLALWEFALIGLAAAGKAHLALGGRTLYWGIAQAWGSYTTWKTFHTYKTLRETSDPLTVEEVREYINQLKKARPGESLDLIEFEMNAGFGQARRVFRLKPIDDLYVIAEYKAQFRSLQLHGVSFVGRNQVLLTPIGEKWMSKKIKATVQLGPTNLQKVSITPEMAMRINPAARAVALGTT
;
A
#
# COMPACT_ATOMS: atom_id res chain seq x y z
N MET A 1 -14.03 -30.34 6.21
CA MET A 1 -12.81 -29.61 6.61
C MET A 1 -12.17 -29.01 5.37
N ALA A 2 -11.93 -27.70 5.30
CA ALA A 2 -11.21 -27.10 4.20
C ALA A 2 -9.75 -27.63 4.19
N THR A 3 -9.22 -27.94 3.01
CA THR A 3 -7.82 -28.36 2.90
C THR A 3 -6.91 -27.19 3.30
N ASN A 4 -5.70 -27.44 3.81
CA ASN A 4 -4.73 -26.39 4.17
C ASN A 4 -4.50 -25.40 3.03
N SER A 5 -4.58 -25.86 1.78
CA SER A 5 -4.51 -25.04 0.57
C SER A 5 -5.65 -24.02 0.48
N GLN A 6 -6.90 -24.44 0.73
CA GLN A 6 -8.06 -23.55 0.69
C GLN A 6 -8.03 -22.51 1.80
N ARG A 7 -7.56 -22.90 3.00
CA ARG A 7 -7.37 -21.96 4.11
C ARG A 7 -6.31 -20.92 3.77
N LEU A 8 -5.19 -21.33 3.23
CA LEU A 8 -4.10 -20.44 2.81
C LEU A 8 -4.57 -19.44 1.75
N GLU A 9 -5.34 -19.88 0.77
CA GLU A 9 -5.91 -19.04 -0.28
C GLU A 9 -6.86 -17.98 0.32
N ARG A 10 -7.80 -18.37 1.19
CA ARG A 10 -8.71 -17.44 1.87
C ARG A 10 -7.96 -16.39 2.70
N LEU A 11 -6.97 -16.81 3.49
CA LEU A 11 -6.13 -15.90 4.28
C LEU A 11 -5.34 -14.95 3.37
N SER A 12 -4.83 -15.42 2.24
CA SER A 12 -4.09 -14.60 1.29
C SER A 12 -4.99 -13.53 0.64
N VAL A 13 -6.21 -13.87 0.26
CA VAL A 13 -7.21 -12.92 -0.27
C VAL A 13 -7.58 -11.89 0.80
N ALA A 14 -7.86 -12.33 2.03
CA ALA A 14 -8.17 -11.44 3.14
C ALA A 14 -6.97 -10.52 3.49
N GLY A 15 -5.75 -11.02 3.42
CA GLY A 15 -4.52 -10.24 3.58
C GLY A 15 -4.39 -9.15 2.51
N ALA A 16 -4.61 -9.49 1.25
CA ALA A 16 -4.63 -8.54 0.14
C ALA A 16 -5.71 -7.47 0.34
N PHE A 17 -6.91 -7.86 0.79
CA PHE A 17 -7.98 -6.93 1.10
C PHE A 17 -7.60 -5.96 2.24
N CYS A 18 -7.05 -6.45 3.34
CA CYS A 18 -6.60 -5.62 4.46
C CYS A 18 -5.53 -4.60 4.07
N LEU A 19 -4.57 -5.00 3.21
CA LEU A 19 -3.55 -4.11 2.66
C LEU A 19 -4.17 -3.04 1.76
N PHE A 20 -5.12 -3.45 0.93
CA PHE A 20 -5.79 -2.57 -0.01
C PHE A 20 -6.68 -1.56 0.71
N ASP A 21 -7.46 -2.00 1.71
CA ASP A 21 -8.30 -1.14 2.56
C ASP A 21 -7.48 -0.03 3.24
N LYS A 22 -6.24 -0.34 3.62
CA LYS A 22 -5.30 0.67 4.13
C LYS A 22 -4.84 1.65 3.05
N LYS A 23 -4.61 1.19 1.81
CA LYS A 23 -4.26 2.07 0.69
C LYS A 23 -5.41 3.01 0.31
N LEU A 24 -6.66 2.60 0.48
CA LEU A 24 -7.82 3.45 0.22
C LEU A 24 -7.82 4.73 1.05
N SER A 25 -7.36 4.67 2.29
CA SER A 25 -7.23 5.90 3.10
C SER A 25 -6.25 6.91 2.49
N SER A 26 -5.29 6.45 1.67
CA SER A 26 -4.40 7.32 0.91
C SER A 26 -5.02 7.83 -0.40
N SER A 27 -5.99 7.12 -0.97
CA SER A 27 -6.75 7.56 -2.15
C SER A 27 -7.57 8.82 -1.85
N GLY A 28 -8.23 8.88 -0.70
CA GLY A 28 -8.94 10.07 -0.26
C GLY A 28 -8.03 11.30 -0.15
N ASN A 29 -6.77 11.13 0.26
CA ASN A 29 -5.79 12.22 0.26
C ASN A 29 -5.48 12.70 -1.17
N SER A 30 -5.35 11.78 -2.12
CA SER A 30 -5.13 12.11 -3.53
C SER A 30 -6.29 12.93 -4.09
N SER A 31 -7.54 12.51 -3.83
CA SER A 31 -8.75 13.25 -4.24
C SER A 31 -8.80 14.66 -3.64
N ILE A 32 -8.40 14.83 -2.37
CA ILE A 32 -8.32 16.15 -1.74
C ILE A 32 -7.26 17.02 -2.43
N ILE A 33 -6.08 16.50 -2.71
CA ILE A 33 -4.98 17.25 -3.34
C ILE A 33 -5.41 17.68 -4.76
N TRP A 34 -5.92 16.75 -5.57
CA TRP A 34 -6.43 17.06 -6.90
C TRP A 34 -7.58 18.07 -6.87
N GLY A 35 -8.47 17.91 -5.90
CA GLY A 35 -9.58 18.84 -5.70
C GLY A 35 -9.10 20.24 -5.34
N ALA A 36 -8.15 20.38 -4.41
CA ALA A 36 -7.58 21.66 -4.01
C ALA A 36 -6.87 22.37 -5.17
N LEU A 37 -6.09 21.62 -5.97
CA LEU A 37 -5.42 22.18 -7.13
C LEU A 37 -6.43 22.68 -8.17
N ASN A 38 -7.47 21.90 -8.48
CA ASN A 38 -8.50 22.31 -9.45
C ASN A 38 -9.32 23.50 -8.94
N ALA A 39 -9.70 23.50 -7.65
CA ALA A 39 -10.41 24.64 -7.05
C ALA A 39 -9.57 25.91 -7.08
N PHE A 40 -8.28 25.82 -6.77
CA PHE A 40 -7.35 26.95 -6.85
C PHE A 40 -7.23 27.49 -8.29
N ILE A 41 -6.99 26.61 -9.27
CA ILE A 41 -6.90 26.99 -10.69
C ILE A 41 -8.20 27.64 -11.13
N GLY A 42 -9.36 27.06 -10.79
CA GLY A 42 -10.66 27.61 -11.10
C GLY A 42 -10.86 29.01 -10.52
N ALA A 43 -10.46 29.23 -9.27
CA ALA A 43 -10.53 30.55 -8.61
C ALA A 43 -9.63 31.58 -9.31
N VAL A 44 -8.41 31.20 -9.70
CA VAL A 44 -7.49 32.08 -10.44
C VAL A 44 -8.08 32.47 -11.81
N ILE A 45 -8.65 31.53 -12.54
CA ILE A 45 -9.28 31.77 -13.85
C ILE A 45 -10.49 32.70 -13.70
N LEU A 46 -11.31 32.52 -12.65
CA LEU A 46 -12.44 33.40 -12.35
C LEU A 46 -11.99 34.82 -12.01
N ASN A 47 -10.96 34.96 -11.19
CA ASN A 47 -10.41 36.27 -10.81
C ASN A 47 -9.82 37.00 -12.03
N ALA A 48 -9.38 36.28 -13.05
CA ALA A 48 -8.98 36.84 -14.32
C ALA A 48 -10.17 37.22 -15.26
N GLY A 49 -11.41 37.21 -14.74
CA GLY A 49 -12.63 37.56 -15.45
C GLY A 49 -13.18 36.45 -16.37
N ASN A 50 -12.62 35.28 -16.37
CA ASN A 50 -13.04 34.17 -17.22
C ASN A 50 -14.03 33.24 -16.50
N ARG A 51 -15.30 33.26 -16.96
CA ARG A 51 -16.40 32.47 -16.34
C ARG A 51 -16.18 30.95 -16.39
N TRP A 52 -15.34 30.46 -17.29
CA TRP A 52 -15.04 29.03 -17.41
C TRP A 52 -14.34 28.43 -16.17
N GLY A 53 -13.74 29.28 -15.33
CA GLY A 53 -13.15 28.87 -14.05
C GLY A 53 -14.15 28.26 -13.07
N PHE A 54 -15.47 28.54 -13.19
CA PHE A 54 -16.50 27.96 -12.31
C PHE A 54 -16.53 26.44 -12.35
N VAL A 55 -16.35 25.82 -13.52
CA VAL A 55 -16.40 24.36 -13.67
C VAL A 55 -15.26 23.71 -12.88
N SER A 56 -14.04 24.19 -13.05
CA SER A 56 -12.88 23.68 -12.33
C SER A 56 -12.99 23.93 -10.82
N LEU A 57 -13.53 25.09 -10.41
CA LEU A 57 -13.75 25.41 -8.99
C LEU A 57 -14.76 24.44 -8.35
N PHE A 58 -15.96 24.29 -8.92
CA PHE A 58 -17.01 23.44 -8.34
C PHE A 58 -16.62 21.97 -8.35
N LEU A 59 -16.07 21.44 -9.44
CA LEU A 59 -15.63 20.06 -9.49
C LEU A 59 -14.44 19.80 -8.56
N GLY A 60 -13.55 20.79 -8.41
CA GLY A 60 -12.47 20.74 -7.43
C GLY A 60 -12.97 20.65 -5.99
N LEU A 61 -13.95 21.49 -5.61
CA LEU A 61 -14.60 21.43 -4.30
C LEU A 61 -15.33 20.09 -4.09
N GLY A 62 -15.99 19.56 -5.13
CA GLY A 62 -16.62 18.25 -5.10
C GLY A 62 -15.63 17.12 -4.83
N LEU A 63 -14.44 17.16 -5.45
CA LEU A 63 -13.36 16.20 -5.19
C LEU A 63 -12.82 16.30 -3.76
N ILE A 64 -12.70 17.50 -3.20
CA ILE A 64 -12.31 17.69 -1.79
C ILE A 64 -13.35 17.03 -0.89
N ALA A 65 -14.64 17.31 -1.09
CA ALA A 65 -15.71 16.73 -0.32
C ALA A 65 -15.74 15.20 -0.42
N ALA A 66 -15.61 14.66 -1.63
CA ALA A 66 -15.52 13.21 -1.87
C ALA A 66 -14.32 12.60 -1.14
N GLY A 67 -13.13 13.20 -1.23
CA GLY A 67 -11.92 12.72 -0.56
C GLY A 67 -12.03 12.74 0.97
N LEU A 68 -12.64 13.78 1.54
CA LEU A 68 -12.91 13.87 2.98
C LEU A 68 -13.89 12.77 3.43
N TYR A 69 -14.94 12.52 2.66
CA TYR A 69 -15.92 11.48 2.94
C TYR A 69 -15.27 10.08 2.82
N GLU A 70 -14.48 9.82 1.77
CA GLU A 70 -13.76 8.57 1.57
C GLU A 70 -12.84 8.25 2.76
N ARG A 71 -12.14 9.24 3.30
CA ARG A 71 -11.31 9.08 4.50
C ARG A 71 -12.11 8.65 5.73
N LYS A 72 -13.36 9.13 5.85
CA LYS A 72 -14.21 8.87 7.01
C LYS A 72 -15.00 7.58 6.90
N VAL A 73 -15.61 7.32 5.75
CA VAL A 73 -16.63 6.27 5.57
C VAL A 73 -16.10 5.05 4.79
N ARG A 74 -15.04 5.23 4.00
CA ARG A 74 -14.44 4.18 3.15
C ARG A 74 -15.48 3.48 2.24
N ASP A 75 -16.44 4.24 1.72
CA ASP A 75 -17.45 3.71 0.81
C ASP A 75 -16.89 3.62 -0.62
N PRO A 76 -16.90 2.43 -1.25
CA PRO A 76 -16.43 2.26 -2.62
C PRO A 76 -17.17 3.12 -3.65
N LYS A 77 -18.41 3.50 -3.37
CA LYS A 77 -19.18 4.41 -4.25
C LYS A 77 -18.52 5.77 -4.41
N VAL A 78 -17.85 6.25 -3.38
CA VAL A 78 -17.14 7.53 -3.42
C VAL A 78 -15.92 7.49 -4.34
N ILE A 79 -15.26 6.34 -4.43
CA ILE A 79 -14.13 6.13 -5.35
C ILE A 79 -14.61 6.29 -6.81
N ILE A 80 -15.81 5.78 -7.13
CA ILE A 80 -16.41 5.98 -8.47
C ILE A 80 -16.70 7.44 -8.72
N ILE A 81 -17.28 8.14 -7.72
CA ILE A 81 -17.58 9.57 -7.84
C ILE A 81 -16.29 10.35 -8.09
N SER A 82 -15.21 10.07 -7.34
CA SER A 82 -13.91 10.72 -7.54
C SER A 82 -13.33 10.41 -8.92
N ALA A 83 -13.42 9.16 -9.39
CA ALA A 83 -12.97 8.79 -10.73
C ALA A 83 -13.77 9.50 -11.83
N ALA A 84 -15.11 9.52 -11.72
CA ALA A 84 -15.98 10.20 -12.67
C ALA A 84 -15.72 11.71 -12.69
N THR A 85 -15.56 12.34 -11.53
CA THR A 85 -15.26 13.78 -11.43
C THR A 85 -13.92 14.13 -12.09
N LEU A 86 -12.87 13.31 -11.86
CA LEU A 86 -11.59 13.49 -12.57
C LEU A 86 -11.72 13.30 -14.08
N GLY A 87 -12.55 12.35 -14.53
CA GLY A 87 -12.84 12.13 -15.95
C GLY A 87 -13.54 13.33 -16.58
N VAL A 88 -14.54 13.90 -15.89
CA VAL A 88 -15.24 15.10 -16.34
C VAL A 88 -14.30 16.31 -16.39
N LEU A 89 -13.42 16.48 -15.41
CA LEU A 89 -12.39 17.53 -15.43
C LEU A 89 -11.45 17.36 -16.60
N ALA A 90 -10.97 16.13 -16.89
CA ALA A 90 -10.12 15.88 -18.03
C ALA A 90 -10.82 16.23 -19.37
N LEU A 91 -12.08 15.80 -19.54
CA LEU A 91 -12.88 16.14 -20.72
C LEU A 91 -13.08 17.66 -20.84
N TRP A 92 -13.29 18.34 -19.73
CA TRP A 92 -13.41 19.79 -19.69
C TRP A 92 -12.13 20.48 -20.16
N GLU A 93 -10.96 20.06 -19.68
CA GLU A 93 -9.68 20.63 -20.13
C GLU A 93 -9.46 20.41 -21.64
N PHE A 94 -9.78 19.23 -22.17
CA PHE A 94 -9.70 18.97 -23.61
C PHE A 94 -10.71 19.80 -24.41
N ALA A 95 -11.93 20.01 -23.88
CA ALA A 95 -12.92 20.87 -24.51
C ALA A 95 -12.44 22.34 -24.58
N LEU A 96 -11.81 22.83 -23.51
CA LEU A 96 -11.23 24.19 -23.50
C LEU A 96 -10.13 24.34 -24.57
N ILE A 97 -9.28 23.32 -24.75
CA ILE A 97 -8.26 23.31 -25.81
C ILE A 97 -8.93 23.39 -27.18
N GLY A 98 -9.98 22.59 -27.42
CA GLY A 98 -10.74 22.60 -28.64
C GLY A 98 -11.41 23.96 -28.94
N LEU A 99 -12.00 24.59 -27.92
CA LEU A 99 -12.60 25.92 -28.02
C LEU A 99 -11.58 27.01 -28.33
N ALA A 100 -10.38 26.93 -27.76
CA ALA A 100 -9.30 27.87 -28.03
C ALA A 100 -8.75 27.67 -29.44
N ALA A 101 -8.57 26.45 -29.92
CA ALA A 101 -8.18 26.14 -31.28
C ALA A 101 -9.20 26.66 -32.30
N ALA A 102 -10.50 26.67 -31.94
CA ALA A 102 -11.57 27.23 -32.77
C ALA A 102 -11.70 28.76 -32.65
N GLY A 103 -10.82 29.46 -31.92
CA GLY A 103 -10.87 30.92 -31.74
C GLY A 103 -12.02 31.41 -30.85
N LYS A 104 -12.73 30.47 -30.16
CA LYS A 104 -13.89 30.78 -29.32
C LYS A 104 -13.56 31.02 -27.84
N ALA A 105 -12.33 30.78 -27.43
CA ALA A 105 -11.85 31.02 -26.07
C ALA A 105 -10.51 31.75 -26.11
N HIS A 106 -10.46 32.94 -25.51
CA HIS A 106 -9.21 33.69 -25.28
C HIS A 106 -8.52 33.15 -24.02
N LEU A 107 -8.04 31.92 -24.09
CA LEU A 107 -7.25 31.34 -23.02
C LEU A 107 -5.79 31.35 -23.50
N ALA A 108 -4.90 31.83 -22.66
CA ALA A 108 -3.47 31.61 -22.80
C ALA A 108 -3.18 30.13 -22.56
N LEU A 109 -3.65 29.27 -23.47
CA LEU A 109 -3.51 27.80 -23.39
C LEU A 109 -2.09 27.45 -23.81
N GLY A 110 -1.16 27.57 -22.87
CA GLY A 110 0.13 26.91 -23.01
C GLY A 110 -0.02 25.40 -22.89
N GLY A 111 1.00 24.64 -23.29
CA GLY A 111 1.04 23.17 -23.17
C GLY A 111 0.71 22.63 -21.78
N ARG A 112 0.65 23.49 -20.75
CA ARG A 112 0.23 23.14 -19.38
C ARG A 112 -1.18 22.57 -19.29
N THR A 113 -2.16 23.09 -20.04
CA THR A 113 -3.56 22.61 -20.03
C THR A 113 -3.65 21.19 -20.58
N LEU A 114 -2.89 20.88 -21.64
CA LEU A 114 -2.82 19.54 -22.20
C LEU A 114 -2.25 18.54 -21.17
N TYR A 115 -1.12 18.87 -20.54
CA TYR A 115 -0.53 18.02 -19.49
C TYR A 115 -1.48 17.83 -18.32
N TRP A 116 -2.23 18.85 -17.94
CA TRP A 116 -3.18 18.80 -16.85
C TRP A 116 -4.36 17.87 -17.18
N GLY A 117 -4.93 17.99 -18.37
CA GLY A 117 -5.99 17.09 -18.86
C GLY A 117 -5.54 15.62 -18.92
N ILE A 118 -4.32 15.36 -19.41
CA ILE A 118 -3.73 14.01 -19.44
C ILE A 118 -3.55 13.48 -18.00
N ALA A 119 -3.02 14.30 -17.09
CA ALA A 119 -2.82 13.90 -15.70
C ALA A 119 -4.14 13.56 -14.98
N GLN A 120 -5.21 14.32 -15.24
CA GLN A 120 -6.54 14.05 -14.71
C GLN A 120 -7.16 12.79 -15.32
N ALA A 121 -7.00 12.56 -16.64
CA ALA A 121 -7.46 11.35 -17.30
C ALA A 121 -6.76 10.10 -16.72
N TRP A 122 -5.44 10.19 -16.49
CA TRP A 122 -4.68 9.14 -15.82
C TRP A 122 -5.14 8.93 -14.39
N GLY A 123 -5.39 10.01 -13.63
CA GLY A 123 -5.95 9.98 -12.29
C GLY A 123 -7.31 9.29 -12.24
N SER A 124 -8.20 9.61 -13.19
CA SER A 124 -9.50 8.95 -13.36
C SER A 124 -9.36 7.45 -13.60
N TYR A 125 -8.51 7.06 -14.56
CA TYR A 125 -8.25 5.65 -14.90
C TYR A 125 -7.69 4.87 -13.70
N THR A 126 -6.69 5.41 -13.00
CA THR A 126 -6.08 4.75 -11.85
C THR A 126 -7.06 4.60 -10.69
N THR A 127 -7.90 5.60 -10.46
CA THR A 127 -8.96 5.57 -9.44
C THR A 127 -10.04 4.54 -9.80
N TRP A 128 -10.45 4.47 -11.06
CA TRP A 128 -11.36 3.45 -11.58
C TRP A 128 -10.80 2.03 -11.41
N LYS A 129 -9.54 1.82 -11.78
CA LYS A 129 -8.87 0.53 -11.58
C LYS A 129 -8.82 0.14 -10.09
N THR A 130 -8.55 1.10 -9.23
CA THR A 130 -8.56 0.93 -7.77
C THR A 130 -9.92 0.47 -7.28
N PHE A 131 -11.00 1.07 -7.77
CA PHE A 131 -12.37 0.66 -7.44
C PHE A 131 -12.65 -0.81 -7.84
N HIS A 132 -12.32 -1.20 -9.08
CA HIS A 132 -12.53 -2.57 -9.53
C HIS A 132 -11.76 -3.58 -8.68
N THR A 133 -10.50 -3.31 -8.38
CA THR A 133 -9.70 -4.18 -7.51
C THR A 133 -10.32 -4.30 -6.11
N TYR A 134 -10.78 -3.19 -5.53
CA TYR A 134 -11.44 -3.21 -4.23
C TYR A 134 -12.74 -4.02 -4.26
N LYS A 135 -13.58 -3.81 -5.29
CA LYS A 135 -14.83 -4.54 -5.45
C LYS A 135 -14.60 -6.05 -5.54
N THR A 136 -13.66 -6.47 -6.39
CA THR A 136 -13.30 -7.89 -6.54
C THR A 136 -12.80 -8.48 -5.21
N LEU A 137 -11.87 -7.82 -4.53
CA LEU A 137 -11.34 -8.30 -3.26
C LEU A 137 -12.43 -8.38 -2.18
N ARG A 138 -13.36 -7.43 -2.16
CA ARG A 138 -14.48 -7.43 -1.21
C ARG A 138 -15.48 -8.57 -1.48
N GLU A 139 -15.76 -8.85 -2.74
CA GLU A 139 -16.69 -9.92 -3.14
C GLU A 139 -16.10 -11.32 -2.92
N THR A 140 -14.77 -11.45 -3.04
CA THR A 140 -14.08 -12.74 -2.87
C THR A 140 -13.60 -13.01 -1.44
N SER A 141 -13.55 -11.98 -0.59
CA SER A 141 -13.08 -12.13 0.80
C SER A 141 -14.23 -12.48 1.75
N ASP A 142 -14.00 -13.49 2.59
CA ASP A 142 -14.92 -13.81 3.67
C ASP A 142 -14.72 -12.81 4.84
N PRO A 143 -15.82 -12.16 5.32
CA PRO A 143 -15.72 -11.16 6.38
C PRO A 143 -15.08 -11.65 7.67
N LEU A 144 -15.33 -12.91 8.07
CA LEU A 144 -14.74 -13.50 9.28
C LEU A 144 -13.25 -13.67 9.13
N THR A 145 -12.81 -14.16 7.97
CA THR A 145 -11.37 -14.30 7.66
C THR A 145 -10.67 -12.94 7.59
N VAL A 146 -11.35 -11.90 7.09
CA VAL A 146 -10.80 -10.52 7.05
C VAL A 146 -10.58 -9.99 8.47
N GLU A 147 -11.51 -10.22 9.39
CA GLU A 147 -11.37 -9.76 10.78
C GLU A 147 -10.25 -10.52 11.51
N GLU A 148 -10.15 -11.82 11.29
CA GLU A 148 -9.05 -12.65 11.79
C GLU A 148 -7.68 -12.10 11.33
N VAL A 149 -7.55 -11.80 10.05
CA VAL A 149 -6.30 -11.24 9.49
C VAL A 149 -6.01 -9.84 10.03
N ARG A 150 -7.03 -9.01 10.23
CA ARG A 150 -6.86 -7.68 10.87
C ARG A 150 -6.31 -7.81 12.28
N GLU A 151 -6.81 -8.77 13.03
CA GLU A 151 -6.33 -9.03 14.40
C GLU A 151 -4.86 -9.45 14.37
N TYR A 152 -4.46 -10.37 13.50
CA TYR A 152 -3.06 -10.76 13.32
C TYR A 152 -2.15 -9.58 12.97
N ILE A 153 -2.56 -8.74 12.03
CA ILE A 153 -1.83 -7.53 11.65
C ILE A 153 -1.67 -6.59 12.86
N ASN A 154 -2.73 -6.39 13.64
CA ASN A 154 -2.69 -5.54 14.83
C ASN A 154 -1.79 -6.10 15.92
N GLN A 155 -1.82 -7.42 16.14
CA GLN A 155 -0.92 -8.10 17.06
C GLN A 155 0.55 -7.93 16.63
N LEU A 156 0.86 -8.17 15.35
CA LEU A 156 2.21 -7.99 14.81
C LEU A 156 2.70 -6.54 14.88
N LYS A 157 1.78 -5.57 14.75
CA LYS A 157 2.11 -4.15 14.85
C LYS A 157 2.43 -3.72 16.27
N LYS A 158 1.67 -4.23 17.26
CA LYS A 158 1.83 -3.89 18.68
C LYS A 158 2.97 -4.64 19.35
N ALA A 159 3.31 -5.81 18.83
CA ALA A 159 4.35 -6.65 19.39
C ALA A 159 5.71 -5.95 19.37
N ARG A 160 6.42 -5.96 20.51
CA ARG A 160 7.79 -5.48 20.60
C ARG A 160 8.75 -6.68 20.48
N PRO A 161 9.87 -6.52 19.76
CA PRO A 161 10.89 -7.55 19.71
C PRO A 161 11.36 -7.92 21.12
N GLY A 162 11.30 -9.21 21.44
CA GLY A 162 11.71 -9.74 22.76
C GLY A 162 10.60 -9.83 23.82
N GLU A 163 9.46 -9.16 23.67
CA GLU A 163 8.33 -9.26 24.62
C GLU A 163 7.43 -10.48 24.36
N SER A 164 7.36 -10.96 23.12
CA SER A 164 6.57 -12.15 22.77
C SER A 164 7.49 -13.30 22.36
N LEU A 165 7.35 -14.43 23.07
CA LEU A 165 8.08 -15.67 22.77
C LEU A 165 7.83 -16.19 21.36
N ASP A 166 6.69 -15.83 20.73
CA ASP A 166 6.27 -16.35 19.43
C ASP A 166 6.59 -15.43 18.26
N LEU A 167 7.11 -14.21 18.52
CA LEU A 167 7.44 -13.27 17.46
C LEU A 167 8.86 -13.50 16.94
N ILE A 168 8.98 -13.69 15.62
CA ILE A 168 10.24 -13.72 14.92
C ILE A 168 10.37 -12.44 14.11
N GLU A 169 11.43 -11.69 14.32
CA GLU A 169 11.72 -10.46 13.56
C GLU A 169 13.08 -10.57 12.89
N PHE A 170 13.13 -10.19 11.61
CA PHE A 170 14.38 -10.01 10.90
C PHE A 170 14.33 -8.80 9.98
N GLU A 171 15.50 -8.28 9.70
CA GLU A 171 15.68 -7.05 8.96
C GLU A 171 16.43 -7.30 7.66
N MET A 172 15.99 -6.65 6.59
CA MET A 172 16.68 -6.64 5.31
C MET A 172 17.11 -5.22 4.97
N ASN A 173 18.41 -5.01 4.81
CA ASN A 173 18.94 -3.76 4.28
C ASN A 173 18.88 -3.83 2.76
N ALA A 174 18.06 -3.01 2.16
CA ALA A 174 17.78 -3.04 0.73
C ALA A 174 18.83 -2.32 -0.14
N GLY A 175 20.01 -1.97 0.42
CA GLY A 175 21.06 -1.24 -0.29
C GLY A 175 20.99 0.27 -0.13
N PHE A 176 21.93 0.99 -0.78
CA PHE A 176 22.04 2.44 -0.68
C PHE A 176 20.80 3.10 -1.30
N GLY A 177 20.14 3.98 -0.56
CA GLY A 177 18.95 4.72 -1.02
C GLY A 177 17.62 3.98 -0.94
N GLN A 178 17.60 2.71 -0.54
CA GLN A 178 16.36 1.94 -0.36
C GLN A 178 15.93 1.89 1.11
N ALA A 179 14.61 1.96 1.35
CA ALA A 179 14.07 1.87 2.70
C ALA A 179 14.36 0.49 3.31
N ARG A 180 14.85 0.48 4.55
CA ARG A 180 15.02 -0.73 5.34
C ARG A 180 13.68 -1.46 5.46
N ARG A 181 13.70 -2.78 5.25
CA ARG A 181 12.53 -3.64 5.40
C ARG A 181 12.65 -4.45 6.69
N VAL A 182 11.53 -4.55 7.41
CA VAL A 182 11.42 -5.35 8.63
C VAL A 182 10.31 -6.37 8.41
N PHE A 183 10.64 -7.63 8.64
CA PHE A 183 9.70 -8.74 8.52
C PHE A 183 9.39 -9.25 9.93
N ARG A 184 8.10 -9.40 10.22
CA ARG A 184 7.61 -9.96 11.47
C ARG A 184 6.79 -11.19 11.16
N LEU A 185 7.15 -12.30 11.76
CA LEU A 185 6.49 -13.58 11.62
C LEU A 185 5.86 -13.98 12.95
N LYS A 186 4.62 -14.43 12.90
CA LYS A 186 3.95 -15.06 14.04
C LYS A 186 3.43 -16.43 13.61
N PRO A 187 3.71 -17.50 14.39
CA PRO A 187 3.14 -18.81 14.12
C PRO A 187 1.65 -18.81 14.46
N ILE A 188 0.86 -19.42 13.58
CA ILE A 188 -0.57 -19.64 13.74
C ILE A 188 -0.85 -21.07 13.27
N ASP A 189 -1.15 -21.97 14.18
CA ASP A 189 -1.31 -23.41 13.89
C ASP A 189 -0.12 -23.97 13.08
N ASP A 190 -0.35 -24.39 11.84
CA ASP A 190 0.64 -24.91 10.89
C ASP A 190 1.20 -23.87 9.91
N LEU A 191 0.79 -22.61 10.06
CA LEU A 191 1.20 -21.49 9.22
C LEU A 191 2.04 -20.47 9.97
N TYR A 192 2.73 -19.62 9.20
CA TYR A 192 3.23 -18.32 9.64
C TYR A 192 2.45 -17.20 8.95
N VAL A 193 1.99 -16.23 9.73
CA VAL A 193 1.61 -14.93 9.19
C VAL A 193 2.86 -14.05 9.15
N ILE A 194 3.11 -13.45 8.00
CA ILE A 194 4.28 -12.63 7.73
C ILE A 194 3.80 -11.23 7.42
N ALA A 195 4.23 -10.26 8.21
CA ALA A 195 4.00 -8.85 7.93
C ALA A 195 5.32 -8.19 7.53
N GLU A 196 5.34 -7.63 6.32
CA GLU A 196 6.45 -6.82 5.80
C GLU A 196 6.20 -5.36 6.11
N TYR A 197 7.16 -4.70 6.75
CA TYR A 197 7.14 -3.27 7.03
C TYR A 197 8.29 -2.58 6.31
N LYS A 198 8.02 -1.38 5.79
CA LYS A 198 9.06 -0.43 5.36
C LYS A 198 9.31 0.57 6.48
N ALA A 199 10.58 0.72 6.87
CA ALA A 199 10.98 1.74 7.81
C ALA A 199 11.08 3.09 7.10
N GLN A 200 10.24 4.04 7.48
CA GLN A 200 10.29 5.42 7.02
C GLN A 200 10.48 6.34 8.22
N PHE A 201 11.62 7.03 8.27
CA PHE A 201 12.01 7.91 9.39
C PHE A 201 11.89 7.22 10.75
N ARG A 202 10.81 7.49 11.51
CA ARG A 202 10.56 6.94 12.86
C ARG A 202 9.39 5.97 12.92
N SER A 203 8.81 5.59 11.79
CA SER A 203 7.62 4.72 11.74
C SER A 203 7.84 3.50 10.84
N LEU A 204 7.21 2.39 11.22
CA LEU A 204 7.09 1.19 10.41
C LEU A 204 5.75 1.24 9.67
N GLN A 205 5.80 1.27 8.35
CA GLN A 205 4.60 1.21 7.51
C GLN A 205 4.43 -0.20 6.97
N LEU A 206 3.27 -0.79 7.23
CA LEU A 206 2.90 -2.10 6.68
C LEU A 206 2.87 -2.02 5.15
N HIS A 207 3.68 -2.86 4.52
CA HIS A 207 3.84 -2.94 3.07
C HIS A 207 3.24 -4.20 2.47
N GLY A 208 3.35 -5.32 3.18
CA GLY A 208 2.87 -6.61 2.73
C GLY A 208 2.37 -7.48 3.88
N VAL A 209 1.43 -8.38 3.57
CA VAL A 209 1.03 -9.48 4.45
C VAL A 209 0.97 -10.73 3.59
N SER A 210 1.59 -11.79 4.05
CA SER A 210 1.57 -13.09 3.40
C SER A 210 1.44 -14.21 4.43
N PHE A 211 0.99 -15.37 3.96
CA PHE A 211 0.82 -16.57 4.77
C PHE A 211 1.61 -17.69 4.11
N VAL A 212 2.37 -18.43 4.89
CA VAL A 212 3.18 -19.55 4.39
C VAL A 212 3.11 -20.72 5.39
N GLY A 213 3.21 -21.93 4.88
CA GLY A 213 3.33 -23.11 5.75
C GLY A 213 4.61 -23.04 6.59
N ARG A 214 4.58 -23.56 7.81
CA ARG A 214 5.78 -23.57 8.68
C ARG A 214 6.95 -24.30 8.05
N ASN A 215 6.67 -25.36 7.31
CA ASN A 215 7.69 -26.13 6.56
C ASN A 215 8.24 -25.42 5.33
N GLN A 216 7.64 -24.31 4.93
CA GLN A 216 8.07 -23.47 3.79
C GLN A 216 8.94 -22.28 4.21
N VAL A 217 9.21 -22.13 5.51
CA VAL A 217 10.11 -21.11 6.04
C VAL A 217 11.45 -21.77 6.33
N LEU A 218 12.44 -21.46 5.53
CA LEU A 218 13.80 -21.99 5.65
C LEU A 218 14.77 -20.85 5.90
N LEU A 219 15.68 -21.06 6.86
CA LEU A 219 16.73 -20.10 7.17
C LEU A 219 18.09 -20.78 6.96
N THR A 220 18.90 -20.17 6.11
CA THR A 220 20.27 -20.60 5.83
C THR A 220 21.24 -19.52 6.34
N PRO A 221 21.97 -19.75 7.43
CA PRO A 221 22.98 -18.82 7.91
C PRO A 221 24.09 -18.65 6.88
N ILE A 222 24.59 -17.42 6.68
CA ILE A 222 25.69 -17.11 5.76
C ILE A 222 26.97 -16.76 6.55
N GLY A 223 26.80 -16.28 7.79
CA GLY A 223 27.92 -15.87 8.66
C GLY A 223 27.51 -14.82 9.67
N GLU A 224 28.41 -14.46 10.55
CA GLU A 224 28.20 -13.45 11.55
C GLU A 224 28.35 -12.02 10.96
N LYS A 225 27.60 -11.09 11.51
CA LYS A 225 27.77 -9.68 11.17
C LYS A 225 28.82 -9.10 12.12
N TRP A 226 29.96 -8.65 11.55
CA TRP A 226 31.01 -7.97 12.30
C TRP A 226 30.42 -6.81 13.12
N MET A 227 30.72 -6.71 14.39
CA MET A 227 30.24 -5.71 15.33
C MET A 227 28.75 -5.75 15.71
N SER A 228 27.99 -6.76 15.41
CA SER A 228 26.60 -6.85 15.85
C SER A 228 26.26 -8.25 16.35
N LYS A 229 25.41 -8.32 17.39
CA LYS A 229 24.84 -9.60 17.89
C LYS A 229 23.84 -10.23 16.93
N LYS A 230 23.94 -9.96 15.62
CA LYS A 230 23.01 -10.47 14.60
C LYS A 230 23.76 -11.34 13.60
N ILE A 231 23.11 -12.39 13.16
CA ILE A 231 23.59 -13.30 12.11
C ILE A 231 23.12 -12.79 10.76
N LYS A 232 23.96 -12.93 9.73
CA LYS A 232 23.53 -12.78 8.34
C LYS A 232 22.96 -14.12 7.85
N ALA A 233 21.82 -14.09 7.22
CA ALA A 233 21.18 -15.30 6.71
C ALA A 233 20.46 -15.03 5.39
N THR A 234 20.16 -16.11 4.66
CA THR A 234 19.14 -16.16 3.63
C THR A 234 17.89 -16.76 4.24
N VAL A 235 16.74 -16.12 4.05
CA VAL A 235 15.44 -16.64 4.51
C VAL A 235 14.57 -16.90 3.31
N GLN A 236 14.11 -18.11 3.16
CA GLN A 236 13.11 -18.51 2.18
C GLN A 236 11.72 -18.47 2.85
N LEU A 237 10.78 -17.77 2.24
CA LEU A 237 9.40 -17.63 2.68
C LEU A 237 8.49 -18.13 1.56
N GLY A 238 8.20 -19.41 1.53
CA GLY A 238 7.51 -20.04 0.41
C GLY A 238 8.29 -19.82 -0.90
N PRO A 239 7.70 -19.20 -1.93
CA PRO A 239 8.37 -18.92 -3.21
C PRO A 239 9.35 -17.73 -3.14
N THR A 240 9.31 -16.94 -2.08
CA THR A 240 10.13 -15.72 -1.95
C THR A 240 11.43 -16.02 -1.24
N ASN A 241 12.55 -15.67 -1.86
CA ASN A 241 13.89 -15.83 -1.29
C ASN A 241 14.46 -14.45 -0.93
N LEU A 242 14.67 -14.22 0.38
CA LEU A 242 15.20 -12.99 0.94
C LEU A 242 16.69 -13.19 1.28
N GLN A 243 17.55 -12.48 0.56
CA GLN A 243 18.99 -12.54 0.76
C GLN A 243 19.47 -11.48 1.75
N LYS A 244 20.57 -11.78 2.45
CA LYS A 244 21.27 -10.84 3.35
C LYS A 244 20.39 -10.25 4.45
N VAL A 245 19.49 -11.03 5.01
CA VAL A 245 18.72 -10.63 6.19
C VAL A 245 19.61 -10.63 7.43
N SER A 246 19.28 -9.79 8.40
CA SER A 246 19.92 -9.74 9.72
C SER A 246 18.92 -10.20 10.76
N ILE A 247 19.24 -11.25 11.50
CA ILE A 247 18.38 -11.88 12.51
C ILE A 247 19.20 -12.16 13.78
N THR A 248 18.57 -12.14 14.95
CA THR A 248 19.24 -12.54 16.18
C THR A 248 19.41 -14.05 16.23
N PRO A 249 20.46 -14.59 16.88
CA PRO A 249 20.66 -16.04 17.03
C PRO A 249 19.45 -16.75 17.63
N GLU A 250 18.84 -16.17 18.65
CA GLU A 250 17.66 -16.73 19.32
C GLU A 250 16.46 -16.87 18.37
N MET A 251 16.22 -15.88 17.53
CA MET A 251 15.14 -15.94 16.54
C MET A 251 15.47 -16.87 15.39
N ALA A 252 16.74 -16.98 14.99
CA ALA A 252 17.17 -17.93 13.98
C ALA A 252 16.94 -19.38 14.42
N MET A 253 17.26 -19.70 15.68
CA MET A 253 17.01 -21.02 16.26
C MET A 253 15.53 -21.42 16.32
N ARG A 254 14.62 -20.46 16.41
CA ARG A 254 13.17 -20.73 16.37
C ARG A 254 12.68 -21.15 14.98
N ILE A 255 13.33 -20.65 13.92
CA ILE A 255 13.01 -21.04 12.55
C ILE A 255 13.69 -22.37 12.22
N ASN A 256 14.98 -22.48 12.53
CA ASN A 256 15.78 -23.66 12.24
C ASN A 256 16.69 -23.99 13.44
N PRO A 257 16.39 -25.07 14.19
CA PRO A 257 17.23 -25.49 15.32
C PRO A 257 18.69 -25.78 14.93
N ALA A 258 18.96 -26.19 13.68
CA ALA A 258 20.32 -26.42 13.21
C ALA A 258 21.15 -25.12 13.07
N ALA A 259 20.52 -23.95 13.03
CA ALA A 259 21.22 -22.67 13.06
C ALA A 259 21.99 -22.42 14.39
N ARG A 260 21.77 -23.26 15.40
CA ARG A 260 22.45 -23.19 16.71
C ARG A 260 23.97 -23.36 16.57
N ALA A 261 24.43 -24.26 15.70
CA ALA A 261 25.85 -24.55 15.53
C ALA A 261 26.61 -23.33 14.99
N VAL A 262 26.01 -22.60 14.04
CA VAL A 262 26.60 -21.39 13.46
C VAL A 262 26.54 -20.20 14.43
N ALA A 263 25.49 -20.14 15.24
CA ALA A 263 25.30 -19.06 16.23
C ALA A 263 26.27 -19.15 17.42
N LEU A 264 26.80 -20.35 17.70
CA LEU A 264 27.73 -20.60 18.82
C LEU A 264 29.20 -20.63 18.38
N GLY A 265 29.51 -20.38 17.09
CA GLY A 265 30.89 -20.38 16.60
C GLY A 265 31.57 -21.75 16.66
N THR A 266 30.82 -22.84 16.70
CA THR A 266 31.31 -24.22 16.79
C THR A 266 31.46 -24.90 15.43
N THR A 267 31.94 -24.17 14.41
CA THR A 267 32.36 -24.75 13.13
C THR A 267 33.83 -24.52 12.93
#